data_39af3d3b84148056f1d22e3e4359d093
#
_entry.id   39af3d3b84148056f1d22e3e4359d093
#
_cell.length_a   1.000
_cell.length_b   1.000
_cell.length_c   1.000
_cell.angle_alpha   90.00
_cell.angle_beta   90.00
_cell.angle_gamma   90.00
#
_symmetry.space_group_name_H-M   'P 1'
#
loop_
_entity.id
_entity.type
_entity.pdbx_description
1 polymer ?
#
loop_
_entity_poly.entity_id
_entity_poly.type
_entity_poly.pdbx_seq_one_letter_code
_entity_poly.pdbx_strand_id
1 'polypeptide(L)'
;VTKYLPWLRLLVGLGILTALLWWHSTDAFVDALHAVDAGAVAVALLLGLLTTVLSAARWWLVARRLGLSLPLGGAVADYYRSQFLNAVLPAGVLGDVHRAVSHGHRSGDVARGVRAVFLERVAGQGVAIVAGAAALLAHPALVSAMAPALVPAAGVLVLVLVLARWRRRSLAPAFADVRAALRAWPAIVGLSAAALAGHLALFVVAARLVGATAPLLTLLPLLLLALLVMVLPVNVGGWGPREAVLALAFGAAGLGSAQGLTVSVVYGVLTFIAALPGAAALLLKHREDVPERLDEAPQRLPALAGAGQ
;
A
#
# COMPACT_ATOMS: atom_id res chain seq x y z
N VAL A 1 -25.86 13.04 -5.03
CA VAL A 1 -24.58 13.13 -4.30
C VAL A 1 -23.55 12.15 -4.88
N THR A 2 -23.95 10.94 -5.30
CA THR A 2 -23.04 9.90 -5.83
C THR A 2 -22.38 10.21 -7.18
N LYS A 3 -22.96 11.06 -8.02
CA LYS A 3 -22.45 11.38 -9.36
C LYS A 3 -21.18 12.25 -9.36
N TYR A 4 -20.98 13.06 -8.32
CA TYR A 4 -19.83 13.97 -8.19
C TYR A 4 -18.67 13.39 -7.36
N LEU A 5 -18.89 12.27 -6.68
CA LEU A 5 -17.91 11.63 -5.81
C LEU A 5 -16.60 11.24 -6.53
N PRO A 6 -16.61 10.68 -7.78
CA PRO A 6 -15.38 10.37 -8.51
C PRO A 6 -14.61 11.64 -8.90
N TRP A 7 -15.29 12.71 -9.30
CA TRP A 7 -14.65 13.99 -9.64
C TRP A 7 -14.04 14.68 -8.41
N LEU A 8 -14.75 14.63 -7.27
CA LEU A 8 -14.21 15.14 -6.01
C LEU A 8 -12.95 14.39 -5.58
N ARG A 9 -12.92 13.07 -5.76
CA ARG A 9 -11.74 12.24 -5.48
C ARG A 9 -10.55 12.59 -6.39
N LEU A 10 -10.81 12.82 -7.67
CA LEU A 10 -9.80 13.26 -8.64
C LEU A 10 -9.26 14.65 -8.30
N LEU A 11 -10.14 15.60 -7.95
CA LEU A 11 -9.75 16.96 -7.56
C LEU A 11 -8.96 16.98 -6.24
N VAL A 12 -9.35 16.15 -5.27
CA VAL A 12 -8.60 15.98 -4.00
C VAL A 12 -7.23 15.36 -4.27
N GLY A 13 -7.15 14.32 -5.09
CA GLY A 13 -5.87 13.70 -5.47
C GLY A 13 -4.95 14.67 -6.23
N LEU A 14 -5.51 15.42 -7.18
CA LEU A 14 -4.76 16.46 -7.92
C LEU A 14 -4.34 17.61 -7.01
N GLY A 15 -5.22 18.06 -6.12
CA GLY A 15 -4.91 19.09 -5.12
C GLY A 15 -3.80 18.67 -4.15
N ILE A 16 -3.80 17.41 -3.72
CA ILE A 16 -2.73 16.87 -2.88
C ILE A 16 -1.41 16.78 -3.67
N LEU A 17 -1.44 16.31 -4.92
CA LEU A 17 -0.27 16.31 -5.79
C LEU A 17 0.28 17.72 -5.99
N THR A 18 -0.59 18.69 -6.26
CA THR A 18 -0.20 20.11 -6.43
C THR A 18 0.37 20.70 -5.13
N ALA A 19 -0.22 20.39 -3.98
CA ALA A 19 0.27 20.83 -2.68
C ALA A 19 1.64 20.20 -2.33
N LEU A 20 1.84 18.93 -2.68
CA LEU A 20 3.13 18.25 -2.51
C LEU A 20 4.20 18.85 -3.44
N LEU A 21 3.85 19.16 -4.68
CA LEU A 21 4.73 19.83 -5.63
C LEU A 21 5.12 21.24 -5.16
N TRP A 22 4.22 21.94 -4.47
CA TRP A 22 4.49 23.28 -3.98
C TRP A 22 5.25 23.30 -2.64
N TRP A 23 5.05 22.29 -1.80
CA TRP A 23 5.74 22.18 -0.49
C TRP A 23 7.16 21.65 -0.60
N HIS A 24 7.44 20.76 -1.54
CA HIS A 24 8.79 20.31 -1.81
C HIS A 24 9.45 21.22 -2.84
N SER A 25 10.73 21.55 -2.59
CA SER A 25 11.51 22.34 -3.53
C SER A 25 11.32 21.77 -4.95
N THR A 26 10.81 22.58 -5.84
CA THR A 26 10.49 22.24 -7.23
C THR A 26 11.66 21.55 -7.93
N ASP A 27 12.89 21.90 -7.52
CA ASP A 27 14.14 21.39 -8.10
C ASP A 27 14.33 19.89 -7.84
N ALA A 28 14.16 19.40 -6.60
CA ALA A 28 14.33 17.97 -6.30
C ALA A 28 13.30 17.08 -7.01
N PHE A 29 12.11 17.61 -7.29
CA PHE A 29 11.08 16.89 -8.03
C PHE A 29 11.36 16.92 -9.54
N VAL A 30 11.81 18.04 -10.06
CA VAL A 30 12.22 18.18 -11.48
C VAL A 30 13.43 17.29 -11.77
N ASP A 31 14.42 17.29 -10.90
CA ASP A 31 15.61 16.41 -11.00
C ASP A 31 15.20 14.93 -10.94
N ALA A 32 14.23 14.58 -10.06
CA ALA A 32 13.70 13.23 -9.99
C ALA A 32 13.01 12.80 -11.29
N LEU A 33 12.24 13.69 -11.92
CA LEU A 33 11.57 13.40 -13.19
C LEU A 33 12.59 13.23 -14.34
N HIS A 34 13.63 14.04 -14.37
CA HIS A 34 14.70 13.92 -15.36
C HIS A 34 15.55 12.65 -15.17
N ALA A 35 15.69 12.15 -13.95
CA ALA A 35 16.42 10.91 -13.67
C ALA A 35 15.66 9.64 -14.09
N VAL A 36 14.32 9.70 -14.28
CA VAL A 36 13.49 8.54 -14.63
C VAL A 36 13.44 8.37 -16.14
N ASP A 37 14.23 7.44 -16.65
CA ASP A 37 14.22 7.02 -18.05
C ASP A 37 13.22 5.86 -18.32
N ALA A 38 13.11 5.45 -19.59
CA ALA A 38 12.25 4.34 -20.00
C ALA A 38 12.65 3.01 -19.35
N GLY A 39 13.95 2.81 -19.10
CA GLY A 39 14.48 1.63 -18.39
C GLY A 39 14.00 1.58 -16.95
N ALA A 40 14.08 2.71 -16.25
CA ALA A 40 13.57 2.85 -14.88
C ALA A 40 12.06 2.60 -14.80
N VAL A 41 11.29 3.11 -15.76
CA VAL A 41 9.84 2.83 -15.87
C VAL A 41 9.56 1.34 -16.05
N ALA A 42 10.27 0.67 -16.94
CA ALA A 42 10.10 -0.76 -17.18
C ALA A 42 10.44 -1.58 -15.92
N VAL A 43 11.53 -1.25 -15.23
CA VAL A 43 11.92 -1.90 -13.97
C VAL A 43 10.88 -1.62 -12.88
N ALA A 44 10.36 -0.40 -12.77
CA ALA A 44 9.32 -0.05 -11.79
C ALA A 44 8.03 -0.86 -12.03
N LEU A 45 7.60 -0.99 -13.27
CA LEU A 45 6.42 -1.80 -13.63
C LEU A 45 6.65 -3.29 -13.34
N LEU A 46 7.83 -3.84 -13.65
CA LEU A 46 8.16 -5.24 -13.40
C LEU A 46 8.24 -5.55 -11.90
N LEU A 47 8.98 -4.75 -11.14
CA LEU A 47 9.08 -4.92 -9.68
C LEU A 47 7.73 -4.63 -9.00
N GLY A 48 6.96 -3.66 -9.51
CA GLY A 48 5.62 -3.37 -9.06
C GLY A 48 4.66 -4.54 -9.29
N LEU A 49 4.71 -5.17 -10.47
CA LEU A 49 3.94 -6.38 -10.75
C LEU A 49 4.34 -7.52 -9.79
N LEU A 50 5.63 -7.78 -9.63
CA LEU A 50 6.14 -8.82 -8.75
C LEU A 50 5.68 -8.60 -7.31
N THR A 51 5.89 -7.41 -6.74
CA THR A 51 5.52 -7.09 -5.35
C THR A 51 4.01 -7.12 -5.14
N THR A 52 3.23 -6.70 -6.14
CA THR A 52 1.76 -6.78 -6.12
C THR A 52 1.28 -8.22 -6.11
N VAL A 53 1.82 -9.07 -7.00
CA VAL A 53 1.47 -10.51 -7.05
C VAL A 53 1.83 -11.21 -5.74
N LEU A 54 3.04 -10.98 -5.20
CA LEU A 54 3.46 -11.55 -3.92
C LEU A 54 2.55 -11.12 -2.77
N SER A 55 2.19 -9.84 -2.71
CA SER A 55 1.31 -9.31 -1.68
C SER A 55 -0.13 -9.80 -1.84
N ALA A 56 -0.63 -9.90 -3.07
CA ALA A 56 -1.95 -10.47 -3.38
C ALA A 56 -2.01 -11.97 -3.05
N ALA A 57 -0.94 -12.73 -3.33
CA ALA A 57 -0.83 -14.12 -2.96
C ALA A 57 -0.84 -14.32 -1.44
N ARG A 58 -0.16 -13.42 -0.69
CA ARG A 58 -0.21 -13.41 0.77
C ARG A 58 -1.63 -13.15 1.27
N TRP A 59 -2.33 -12.15 0.72
CA TRP A 59 -3.73 -11.87 1.07
C TRP A 59 -4.65 -13.04 0.73
N TRP A 60 -4.51 -13.62 -0.46
CA TRP A 60 -5.23 -14.80 -0.90
C TRP A 60 -5.04 -15.98 0.08
N LEU A 61 -3.80 -16.23 0.52
CA LEU A 61 -3.49 -17.28 1.47
C LEU A 61 -4.16 -17.04 2.83
N VAL A 62 -4.08 -15.81 3.37
CA VAL A 62 -4.76 -15.43 4.61
C VAL A 62 -6.27 -15.58 4.48
N ALA A 63 -6.88 -15.05 3.42
CA ALA A 63 -8.32 -15.13 3.18
C ALA A 63 -8.80 -16.59 3.14
N ARG A 64 -8.07 -17.47 2.43
CA ARG A 64 -8.37 -18.92 2.39
C ARG A 64 -8.29 -19.57 3.76
N ARG A 65 -7.30 -19.22 4.59
CA ARG A 65 -7.18 -19.74 5.97
C ARG A 65 -8.32 -19.29 6.86
N LEU A 66 -8.93 -18.16 6.56
CA LEU A 66 -10.14 -17.66 7.24
C LEU A 66 -11.44 -18.22 6.64
N GLY A 67 -11.37 -19.12 5.65
CA GLY A 67 -12.54 -19.70 5.00
C GLY A 67 -13.26 -18.76 4.01
N LEU A 68 -12.58 -17.71 3.54
CA LEU A 68 -13.11 -16.81 2.52
C LEU A 68 -12.71 -17.28 1.11
N SER A 69 -13.66 -17.28 0.18
CA SER A 69 -13.38 -17.55 -1.23
C SER A 69 -12.79 -16.30 -1.88
N LEU A 70 -11.64 -16.45 -2.53
CA LEU A 70 -10.96 -15.38 -3.25
C LEU A 70 -10.13 -16.01 -4.39
N PRO A 71 -10.48 -15.81 -5.66
CA PRO A 71 -9.64 -16.24 -6.77
C PRO A 71 -8.37 -15.38 -6.83
N LEU A 72 -7.21 -15.99 -7.12
CA LEU A 72 -5.92 -15.29 -7.13
C LEU A 72 -5.89 -14.12 -8.11
N GLY A 73 -6.44 -14.29 -9.31
CA GLY A 73 -6.54 -13.20 -10.30
C GLY A 73 -7.36 -12.01 -9.78
N GLY A 74 -8.49 -12.29 -9.10
CA GLY A 74 -9.29 -11.26 -8.43
C GLY A 74 -8.52 -10.58 -7.29
N ALA A 75 -7.72 -11.34 -6.53
CA ALA A 75 -6.87 -10.78 -5.48
C ALA A 75 -5.82 -9.82 -6.06
N VAL A 76 -5.17 -10.17 -7.17
CA VAL A 76 -4.19 -9.29 -7.85
C VAL A 76 -4.85 -8.00 -8.35
N ALA A 77 -6.00 -8.12 -9.03
CA ALA A 77 -6.74 -6.95 -9.52
C ALA A 77 -7.19 -6.03 -8.39
N ASP A 78 -7.77 -6.59 -7.31
CA ASP A 78 -8.19 -5.81 -6.14
C ASP A 78 -6.99 -5.20 -5.40
N TYR A 79 -5.84 -5.87 -5.39
CA TYR A 79 -4.62 -5.35 -4.78
C TYR A 79 -4.08 -4.16 -5.56
N TYR A 80 -4.03 -4.22 -6.89
CA TYR A 80 -3.66 -3.10 -7.74
C TYR A 80 -4.59 -1.89 -7.55
N ARG A 81 -5.91 -2.12 -7.51
CA ARG A 81 -6.91 -1.07 -7.20
C ARG A 81 -6.63 -0.41 -5.86
N SER A 82 -6.35 -1.23 -4.84
CA SER A 82 -6.03 -0.76 -3.50
C SER A 82 -4.75 0.08 -3.48
N GLN A 83 -3.68 -0.36 -4.14
CA GLN A 83 -2.42 0.37 -4.23
C GLN A 83 -2.59 1.73 -4.91
N PHE A 84 -3.29 1.77 -6.05
CA PHE A 84 -3.57 3.02 -6.75
C PHE A 84 -4.40 3.98 -5.89
N LEU A 85 -5.46 3.48 -5.24
CA LEU A 85 -6.26 4.30 -4.32
C LEU A 85 -5.45 4.80 -3.12
N ASN A 86 -4.55 3.98 -2.58
CA ASN A 86 -3.66 4.40 -1.49
C ASN A 86 -2.65 5.45 -1.93
N ALA A 87 -2.23 5.44 -3.20
CA ALA A 87 -1.30 6.42 -3.76
C ALA A 87 -1.95 7.79 -4.03
N VAL A 88 -3.25 7.82 -4.38
CA VAL A 88 -3.96 9.06 -4.76
C VAL A 88 -4.88 9.61 -3.67
N LEU A 89 -5.25 8.81 -2.67
CA LEU A 89 -6.13 9.24 -1.59
C LEU A 89 -5.34 9.57 -0.32
N PRO A 90 -5.79 10.55 0.47
CA PRO A 90 -5.16 10.89 1.74
C PRO A 90 -5.21 9.69 2.71
N ALA A 91 -4.29 9.67 3.67
CA ALA A 91 -4.10 8.63 4.69
C ALA A 91 -3.52 7.30 4.17
N GLY A 92 -3.32 7.08 2.86
CA GLY A 92 -2.61 5.91 2.31
C GLY A 92 -3.19 4.53 2.65
N VAL A 93 -4.42 4.47 3.20
CA VAL A 93 -5.07 3.23 3.66
C VAL A 93 -6.48 3.03 3.10
N LEU A 94 -7.05 4.03 2.43
CA LEU A 94 -8.43 3.99 1.95
C LEU A 94 -8.65 2.93 0.88
N GLY A 95 -7.64 2.62 0.09
CA GLY A 95 -7.66 1.50 -0.85
C GLY A 95 -7.78 0.16 -0.15
N ASP A 96 -7.11 -0.04 0.99
CA ASP A 96 -7.22 -1.26 1.78
C ASP A 96 -8.60 -1.40 2.44
N VAL A 97 -9.17 -0.28 2.92
CA VAL A 97 -10.55 -0.27 3.43
C VAL A 97 -11.52 -0.65 2.31
N HIS A 98 -11.36 -0.08 1.12
CA HIS A 98 -12.18 -0.44 -0.03
C HIS A 98 -12.07 -1.94 -0.37
N ARG A 99 -10.86 -2.49 -0.42
CA ARG A 99 -10.58 -3.90 -0.67
C ARG A 99 -11.22 -4.81 0.39
N ALA A 100 -11.05 -4.46 1.67
CA ALA A 100 -11.58 -5.20 2.80
C ALA A 100 -13.11 -5.29 2.78
N VAL A 101 -13.78 -4.15 2.56
CA VAL A 101 -15.24 -4.05 2.53
C VAL A 101 -15.81 -4.74 1.28
N SER A 102 -15.24 -4.46 0.09
CA SER A 102 -15.69 -5.07 -1.16
C SER A 102 -15.57 -6.59 -1.15
N HIS A 103 -14.45 -7.14 -0.63
CA HIS A 103 -14.27 -8.57 -0.51
C HIS A 103 -15.23 -9.17 0.52
N GLY A 104 -15.39 -8.52 1.68
CA GLY A 104 -16.30 -8.96 2.72
C GLY A 104 -17.76 -9.01 2.25
N HIS A 105 -18.22 -8.03 1.49
CA HIS A 105 -19.56 -8.05 0.88
C HIS A 105 -19.73 -9.21 -0.11
N ARG A 106 -18.75 -9.44 -1.01
CA ARG A 106 -18.80 -10.56 -1.95
C ARG A 106 -18.77 -11.93 -1.28
N SER A 107 -18.14 -12.02 -0.11
CA SER A 107 -18.02 -13.27 0.68
C SER A 107 -19.13 -13.44 1.73
N GLY A 108 -20.04 -12.48 1.89
CA GLY A 108 -21.12 -12.53 2.87
C GLY A 108 -20.68 -12.27 4.33
N ASP A 109 -19.40 -11.96 4.59
CA ASP A 109 -18.87 -11.68 5.94
C ASP A 109 -17.87 -10.51 5.91
N VAL A 110 -18.39 -9.29 6.04
CA VAL A 110 -17.59 -8.06 6.03
C VAL A 110 -16.58 -8.03 7.18
N ALA A 111 -16.97 -8.49 8.35
CA ALA A 111 -16.08 -8.48 9.51
C ALA A 111 -14.86 -9.39 9.30
N ARG A 112 -15.07 -10.58 8.70
CA ARG A 112 -13.98 -11.49 8.36
C ARG A 112 -13.15 -10.99 7.20
N GLY A 113 -13.75 -10.33 6.19
CA GLY A 113 -13.04 -9.65 5.10
C GLY A 113 -12.09 -8.57 5.62
N VAL A 114 -12.55 -7.72 6.55
CA VAL A 114 -11.71 -6.71 7.22
C VAL A 114 -10.57 -7.36 8.00
N ARG A 115 -10.84 -8.42 8.76
CA ARG A 115 -9.78 -9.14 9.50
C ARG A 115 -8.75 -9.78 8.58
N ALA A 116 -9.17 -10.32 7.43
CA ALA A 116 -8.25 -10.90 6.46
C ALA A 116 -7.25 -9.87 5.92
N VAL A 117 -7.73 -8.68 5.53
CA VAL A 117 -6.87 -7.58 5.07
C VAL A 117 -5.98 -7.05 6.19
N PHE A 118 -6.52 -6.90 7.40
CA PHE A 118 -5.76 -6.46 8.56
C PHE A 118 -4.61 -7.44 8.90
N LEU A 119 -4.89 -8.74 8.97
CA LEU A 119 -3.89 -9.77 9.26
C LEU A 119 -2.80 -9.84 8.17
N GLU A 120 -3.19 -9.70 6.92
CA GLU A 120 -2.26 -9.63 5.79
C GLU A 120 -1.31 -8.43 5.95
N ARG A 121 -1.86 -7.25 6.28
CA ARG A 121 -1.07 -6.04 6.53
C ARG A 121 -0.13 -6.21 7.72
N VAL A 122 -0.63 -6.69 8.85
CA VAL A 122 0.18 -6.94 10.06
C VAL A 122 1.32 -7.91 9.76
N ALA A 123 1.08 -8.95 8.98
CA ALA A 123 2.12 -9.91 8.61
C ALA A 123 3.23 -9.27 7.77
N GLY A 124 2.87 -8.47 6.76
CA GLY A 124 3.84 -7.74 5.94
C GLY A 124 4.65 -6.73 6.74
N GLN A 125 3.97 -5.95 7.58
CA GLN A 125 4.60 -4.96 8.45
C GLN A 125 5.48 -5.63 9.52
N GLY A 126 5.07 -6.77 10.06
CA GLY A 126 5.88 -7.55 11.01
C GLY A 126 7.25 -7.92 10.45
N VAL A 127 7.30 -8.39 9.20
CA VAL A 127 8.57 -8.71 8.53
C VAL A 127 9.42 -7.44 8.31
N ALA A 128 8.81 -6.33 7.90
CA ALA A 128 9.51 -5.07 7.73
C ALA A 128 10.06 -4.52 9.07
N ILE A 129 9.27 -4.64 10.15
CA ILE A 129 9.70 -4.23 11.51
C ILE A 129 10.88 -5.08 11.98
N VAL A 130 10.83 -6.40 11.80
CA VAL A 130 11.93 -7.29 12.20
C VAL A 130 13.20 -6.97 11.40
N ALA A 131 13.08 -6.80 10.08
CA ALA A 131 14.21 -6.43 9.23
C ALA A 131 14.79 -5.05 9.58
N GLY A 132 13.93 -4.05 9.81
CA GLY A 132 14.35 -2.70 10.21
C GLY A 132 14.99 -2.68 11.59
N ALA A 133 14.45 -3.42 12.56
CA ALA A 133 15.06 -3.56 13.88
C ALA A 133 16.44 -4.23 13.81
N ALA A 134 16.59 -5.29 13.01
CA ALA A 134 17.88 -5.94 12.80
C ALA A 134 18.90 -4.97 12.16
N ALA A 135 18.47 -4.16 11.18
CA ALA A 135 19.32 -3.14 10.57
C ALA A 135 19.74 -2.05 11.57
N LEU A 136 18.84 -1.59 12.44
CA LEU A 136 19.16 -0.62 13.50
C LEU A 136 20.14 -1.18 14.52
N LEU A 137 19.94 -2.41 14.97
CA LEU A 137 20.84 -3.07 15.93
C LEU A 137 22.25 -3.25 15.37
N ALA A 138 22.38 -3.48 14.06
CA ALA A 138 23.65 -3.57 13.38
C ALA A 138 24.37 -2.18 13.18
N HIS A 139 23.63 -1.07 13.34
CA HIS A 139 24.12 0.29 13.07
C HIS A 139 23.74 1.26 14.20
N PRO A 140 24.43 1.23 15.36
CA PRO A 140 24.08 2.04 16.54
C PRO A 140 24.03 3.56 16.26
N ALA A 141 24.85 4.06 15.34
CA ALA A 141 24.84 5.47 14.93
C ALA A 141 23.48 5.89 14.31
N LEU A 142 22.79 4.98 13.64
CA LEU A 142 21.45 5.26 13.10
C LEU A 142 20.39 5.28 14.20
N VAL A 143 20.58 4.52 15.28
CA VAL A 143 19.66 4.51 16.43
C VAL A 143 19.57 5.89 17.06
N SER A 144 20.72 6.53 17.34
CA SER A 144 20.76 7.86 17.93
C SER A 144 20.15 8.93 17.03
N ALA A 145 20.43 8.86 15.73
CA ALA A 145 19.88 9.79 14.73
C ALA A 145 18.35 9.62 14.56
N MET A 146 17.84 8.39 14.70
CA MET A 146 16.42 8.07 14.52
C MET A 146 15.61 8.07 15.82
N ALA A 147 16.24 8.20 17.00
CA ALA A 147 15.57 8.18 18.29
C ALA A 147 14.35 9.13 18.39
N PRO A 148 14.39 10.37 17.85
CA PRO A 148 13.22 11.26 17.87
C PRO A 148 11.99 10.72 17.12
N ALA A 149 12.20 9.89 16.10
CA ALA A 149 11.10 9.25 15.35
C ALA A 149 10.68 7.91 15.95
N LEU A 150 11.62 7.14 16.50
CA LEU A 150 11.38 5.81 17.06
C LEU A 150 10.62 5.86 18.39
N VAL A 151 10.88 6.85 19.25
CA VAL A 151 10.22 6.99 20.55
C VAL A 151 8.69 7.15 20.41
N PRO A 152 8.15 8.08 19.61
CA PRO A 152 6.70 8.18 19.45
C PRO A 152 6.10 6.95 18.77
N ALA A 153 6.81 6.34 17.82
CA ALA A 153 6.33 5.11 17.17
C ALA A 153 6.21 3.94 18.17
N ALA A 154 7.19 3.77 19.05
CA ALA A 154 7.12 2.80 20.14
C ALA A 154 5.97 3.11 21.11
N GLY A 155 5.73 4.38 21.45
CA GLY A 155 4.62 4.82 22.28
C GLY A 155 3.24 4.45 21.67
N VAL A 156 3.06 4.68 20.39
CA VAL A 156 1.84 4.29 19.67
C VAL A 156 1.66 2.76 19.69
N LEU A 157 2.73 1.99 19.45
CA LEU A 157 2.67 0.53 19.50
C LEU A 157 2.26 0.04 20.90
N VAL A 158 2.86 0.57 21.95
CA VAL A 158 2.52 0.23 23.33
C VAL A 158 1.07 0.57 23.63
N LEU A 159 0.57 1.73 23.22
CA LEU A 159 -0.83 2.12 23.37
C LEU A 159 -1.77 1.13 22.67
N VAL A 160 -1.47 0.76 21.44
CA VAL A 160 -2.27 -0.24 20.68
C VAL A 160 -2.29 -1.59 21.38
N LEU A 161 -1.16 -2.05 21.90
CA LEU A 161 -1.07 -3.32 22.65
C LEU A 161 -1.86 -3.28 23.96
N VAL A 162 -1.80 -2.15 24.70
CA VAL A 162 -2.58 -1.95 25.92
C VAL A 162 -4.08 -1.94 25.63
N LEU A 163 -4.53 -1.22 24.60
CA LEU A 163 -5.94 -1.19 24.19
C LEU A 163 -6.44 -2.57 23.72
N ALA A 164 -5.60 -3.31 22.98
CA ALA A 164 -5.89 -4.67 22.55
C ALA A 164 -6.04 -5.63 23.76
N ARG A 165 -5.17 -5.45 24.79
CA ARG A 165 -5.25 -6.23 26.03
C ARG A 165 -6.54 -5.93 26.81
N TRP A 166 -6.96 -4.68 26.85
CA TRP A 166 -8.19 -4.27 27.54
C TRP A 166 -9.44 -4.86 26.87
N ARG A 167 -9.47 -4.96 25.53
CA ARG A 167 -10.60 -5.46 24.76
C ARG A 167 -10.60 -6.97 24.47
N ARG A 168 -9.76 -7.76 25.15
CA ARG A 168 -9.55 -9.20 24.86
C ARG A 168 -10.82 -10.03 24.69
N ARG A 169 -11.88 -9.80 25.49
CA ARG A 169 -13.14 -10.58 25.42
C ARG A 169 -13.93 -10.30 24.13
N SER A 170 -13.86 -9.09 23.62
CA SER A 170 -14.47 -8.68 22.34
C SER A 170 -13.69 -9.20 21.11
N LEU A 171 -12.44 -9.65 21.30
CA LEU A 171 -11.54 -10.04 20.23
C LEU A 171 -11.44 -11.57 20.05
N ALA A 172 -12.24 -12.38 20.74
CA ALA A 172 -12.17 -13.84 20.65
C ALA A 172 -12.26 -14.37 19.20
N PRO A 173 -13.15 -13.88 18.31
CA PRO A 173 -13.16 -14.29 16.90
C PRO A 173 -11.86 -13.94 16.16
N ALA A 174 -11.29 -12.78 16.48
CA ALA A 174 -10.02 -12.36 15.86
C ALA A 174 -8.85 -13.26 16.26
N PHE A 175 -8.82 -13.78 17.50
CA PHE A 175 -7.80 -14.74 17.93
C PHE A 175 -7.91 -16.08 17.19
N ALA A 176 -9.13 -16.55 16.91
CA ALA A 176 -9.32 -17.76 16.10
C ALA A 176 -8.78 -17.57 14.68
N ASP A 177 -9.06 -16.42 14.06
CA ASP A 177 -8.59 -16.05 12.72
C ASP A 177 -7.06 -15.90 12.69
N VAL A 178 -6.44 -15.28 13.71
CA VAL A 178 -4.98 -15.23 13.87
C VAL A 178 -4.38 -16.63 13.92
N ARG A 179 -4.95 -17.53 14.73
CA ARG A 179 -4.45 -18.92 14.82
C ARG A 179 -4.59 -19.66 13.49
N ALA A 180 -5.66 -19.42 12.74
CA ALA A 180 -5.86 -19.98 11.41
C ALA A 180 -4.82 -19.48 10.41
N ALA A 181 -4.54 -18.17 10.40
CA ALA A 181 -3.51 -17.57 9.57
C ALA A 181 -2.11 -18.08 9.93
N LEU A 182 -1.79 -18.23 11.23
CA LEU A 182 -0.51 -18.71 11.72
C LEU A 182 -0.18 -20.15 11.25
N ARG A 183 -1.17 -20.96 10.85
CA ARG A 183 -0.89 -22.29 10.26
C ARG A 183 -0.15 -22.22 8.92
N ALA A 184 -0.13 -21.05 8.26
CA ALA A 184 0.58 -20.83 7.01
C ALA A 184 1.75 -19.84 7.18
N TRP A 185 2.23 -19.62 8.43
CA TRP A 185 3.23 -18.60 8.73
C TRP A 185 4.50 -18.66 7.87
N PRO A 186 5.09 -19.85 7.50
CA PRO A 186 6.29 -19.87 6.69
C PRO A 186 6.08 -19.28 5.31
N ALA A 187 4.95 -19.62 4.66
CA ALA A 187 4.60 -19.07 3.36
C ALA A 187 4.27 -17.56 3.44
N ILE A 188 3.56 -17.13 4.49
CA ILE A 188 3.24 -15.72 4.73
C ILE A 188 4.51 -14.90 4.94
N VAL A 189 5.46 -15.40 5.74
CA VAL A 189 6.75 -14.74 5.98
C VAL A 189 7.59 -14.73 4.70
N GLY A 190 7.67 -15.84 3.97
CA GLY A 190 8.40 -15.92 2.70
C GLY A 190 7.87 -14.93 1.67
N LEU A 191 6.55 -14.88 1.47
CA LEU A 191 5.91 -13.90 0.56
C LEU A 191 6.14 -12.44 1.02
N SER A 192 6.12 -12.19 2.33
CA SER A 192 6.38 -10.87 2.89
C SER A 192 7.84 -10.44 2.70
N ALA A 193 8.78 -11.36 2.94
CA ALA A 193 10.21 -11.09 2.74
C ALA A 193 10.53 -10.86 1.25
N ALA A 194 9.96 -11.66 0.35
CA ALA A 194 10.12 -11.46 -1.09
C ALA A 194 9.53 -10.14 -1.57
N ALA A 195 8.35 -9.74 -1.07
CA ALA A 195 7.75 -8.44 -1.38
C ALA A 195 8.61 -7.28 -0.83
N LEU A 196 9.12 -7.40 0.40
CA LEU A 196 10.04 -6.42 0.99
C LEU A 196 11.33 -6.30 0.17
N ALA A 197 11.92 -7.42 -0.27
CA ALA A 197 13.09 -7.42 -1.14
C ALA A 197 12.80 -6.71 -2.47
N GLY A 198 11.63 -6.90 -3.08
CA GLY A 198 11.20 -6.18 -4.27
C GLY A 198 11.09 -4.67 -4.06
N HIS A 199 10.52 -4.23 -2.93
CA HIS A 199 10.47 -2.80 -2.57
C HIS A 199 11.86 -2.22 -2.32
N LEU A 200 12.75 -2.96 -1.65
CA LEU A 200 14.15 -2.56 -1.47
C LEU A 200 14.91 -2.48 -2.79
N ALA A 201 14.69 -3.44 -3.70
CA ALA A 201 15.28 -3.41 -5.03
C ALA A 201 14.86 -2.14 -5.79
N LEU A 202 13.57 -1.78 -5.77
CA LEU A 202 13.08 -0.56 -6.39
C LEU A 202 13.68 0.69 -5.74
N PHE A 203 13.88 0.68 -4.43
CA PHE A 203 14.55 1.77 -3.71
C PHE A 203 16.03 1.89 -4.08
N VAL A 204 16.73 0.77 -4.23
CA VAL A 204 18.11 0.75 -4.71
C VAL A 204 18.19 1.32 -6.14
N VAL A 205 17.25 0.96 -7.01
CA VAL A 205 17.17 1.55 -8.36
C VAL A 205 17.01 3.07 -8.26
N ALA A 206 16.10 3.57 -7.43
CA ALA A 206 15.93 4.99 -7.20
C ALA A 206 17.23 5.68 -6.72
N ALA A 207 17.95 5.05 -5.78
CA ALA A 207 19.20 5.57 -5.28
C ALA A 207 20.29 5.63 -6.39
N ARG A 208 20.37 4.61 -7.24
CA ARG A 208 21.35 4.56 -8.34
C ARG A 208 21.03 5.58 -9.44
N LEU A 209 19.76 5.81 -9.75
CA LEU A 209 19.34 6.85 -10.71
C LEU A 209 19.75 8.26 -10.27
N VAL A 210 19.78 8.53 -8.98
CA VAL A 210 20.22 9.81 -8.39
C VAL A 210 21.76 9.88 -8.23
N GLY A 211 22.49 8.87 -8.70
CA GLY A 211 23.96 8.85 -8.62
C GLY A 211 24.50 8.45 -7.24
N ALA A 212 23.72 7.84 -6.36
CA ALA A 212 24.24 7.32 -5.10
C ALA A 212 25.20 6.15 -5.36
N THR A 213 26.49 6.34 -5.07
CA THR A 213 27.57 5.36 -5.30
C THR A 213 27.87 4.48 -4.09
N ALA A 214 27.28 4.80 -2.92
CA ALA A 214 27.52 4.07 -1.69
C ALA A 214 27.25 2.54 -1.84
N PRO A 215 28.02 1.69 -1.14
CA PRO A 215 27.82 0.24 -1.14
C PRO A 215 26.40 -0.14 -0.68
N LEU A 216 25.89 -1.28 -1.17
CA LEU A 216 24.56 -1.76 -0.78
C LEU A 216 24.43 -1.99 0.73
N LEU A 217 25.51 -2.46 1.39
CA LEU A 217 25.54 -2.65 2.84
C LEU A 217 25.30 -1.34 3.62
N THR A 218 25.68 -0.19 3.06
CA THR A 218 25.41 1.13 3.64
C THR A 218 24.01 1.60 3.27
N LEU A 219 23.56 1.40 2.03
CA LEU A 219 22.26 1.88 1.56
C LEU A 219 21.10 1.08 2.17
N LEU A 220 21.19 -0.25 2.24
CA LEU A 220 20.06 -1.09 2.65
C LEU A 220 19.47 -0.74 4.04
N PRO A 221 20.27 -0.49 5.09
CA PRO A 221 19.73 -0.04 6.38
C PRO A 221 18.94 1.26 6.28
N LEU A 222 19.45 2.24 5.51
CA LEU A 222 18.80 3.54 5.33
C LEU A 222 17.45 3.40 4.61
N LEU A 223 17.42 2.58 3.54
CA LEU A 223 16.21 2.31 2.77
C LEU A 223 15.19 1.49 3.56
N LEU A 224 15.65 0.54 4.39
CA LEU A 224 14.78 -0.21 5.32
C LEU A 224 14.10 0.72 6.32
N LEU A 225 14.83 1.69 6.87
CA LEU A 225 14.25 2.68 7.79
C LEU A 225 13.17 3.51 7.12
N ALA A 226 13.39 3.92 5.88
CA ALA A 226 12.39 4.64 5.09
C ALA A 226 11.12 3.81 4.86
N LEU A 227 11.27 2.50 4.53
CA LEU A 227 10.15 1.60 4.40
C LEU A 227 9.44 1.35 5.74
N LEU A 228 10.19 1.29 6.84
CA LEU A 228 9.63 1.10 8.16
C LEU A 228 8.74 2.26 8.58
N VAL A 229 9.16 3.50 8.32
CA VAL A 229 8.36 4.68 8.71
C VAL A 229 7.06 4.80 7.90
N MET A 230 7.00 4.22 6.72
CA MET A 230 5.76 4.17 5.92
C MET A 230 4.66 3.28 6.55
N VAL A 231 5.00 2.48 7.57
CA VAL A 231 4.03 1.74 8.40
C VAL A 231 3.11 2.70 9.17
N LEU A 232 3.61 3.89 9.51
CA LEU A 232 2.85 4.87 10.27
C LEU A 232 1.73 5.47 9.39
N PRO A 233 0.47 5.50 9.85
CA PRO A 233 -0.66 6.03 9.09
C PRO A 233 -0.73 7.56 9.12
N VAL A 234 0.42 8.23 9.08
CA VAL A 234 0.55 9.70 9.10
C VAL A 234 1.05 10.27 7.77
N ASN A 235 1.05 9.44 6.73
CA ASN A 235 1.47 9.84 5.39
C ASN A 235 0.30 10.27 4.49
N VAL A 236 0.58 11.07 3.48
CA VAL A 236 -0.36 11.45 2.43
C VAL A 236 0.12 10.82 1.12
N GLY A 237 -0.56 9.76 0.67
CA GLY A 237 -0.16 9.01 -0.52
C GLY A 237 1.24 8.37 -0.44
N GLY A 238 1.75 8.14 0.78
CA GLY A 238 3.11 7.62 1.00
C GLY A 238 4.19 8.72 1.12
N TRP A 239 3.80 10.01 1.10
CA TRP A 239 4.70 11.16 1.19
C TRP A 239 4.73 11.75 2.61
N GLY A 240 5.83 12.39 2.97
CA GLY A 240 6.07 13.11 4.22
C GLY A 240 7.12 12.42 5.10
N PRO A 241 6.75 11.46 5.97
CA PRO A 241 7.68 10.84 6.92
C PRO A 241 8.87 10.13 6.27
N ARG A 242 8.69 9.54 5.08
CA ARG A 242 9.75 8.85 4.35
C ARG A 242 10.85 9.82 3.90
N GLU A 243 10.45 10.98 3.36
CA GLU A 243 11.35 12.04 2.89
C GLU A 243 12.20 12.54 4.06
N ALA A 244 11.58 12.83 5.20
CA ALA A 244 12.27 13.29 6.40
C ALA A 244 13.28 12.23 6.92
N VAL A 245 12.87 10.97 7.00
CA VAL A 245 13.73 9.87 7.47
C VAL A 245 14.91 9.66 6.54
N LEU A 246 14.72 9.67 5.21
CA LEU A 246 15.85 9.51 4.28
C LEU A 246 16.80 10.69 4.28
N ALA A 247 16.28 11.92 4.35
CA ALA A 247 17.14 13.09 4.48
C ALA A 247 18.02 13.01 5.75
N LEU A 248 17.43 12.66 6.89
CA LEU A 248 18.16 12.50 8.16
C LEU A 248 19.13 11.32 8.10
N ALA A 249 18.73 10.17 7.61
CA ALA A 249 19.54 8.96 7.58
C ALA A 249 20.75 9.10 6.61
N PHE A 250 20.55 9.68 5.43
CA PHE A 250 21.63 9.97 4.49
C PHE A 250 22.58 11.03 5.05
N GLY A 251 22.04 12.08 5.70
CA GLY A 251 22.86 13.09 6.40
C GLY A 251 23.72 12.46 7.48
N ALA A 252 23.14 11.61 8.36
CA ALA A 252 23.85 10.90 9.43
C ALA A 252 24.89 9.90 8.90
N ALA A 253 24.67 9.32 7.70
CA ALA A 253 25.62 8.44 7.03
C ALA A 253 26.71 9.19 6.24
N GLY A 254 26.71 10.53 6.24
CA GLY A 254 27.67 11.34 5.49
C GLY A 254 27.44 11.36 3.97
N LEU A 255 26.29 10.88 3.50
CA LEU A 255 25.93 10.82 2.08
C LEU A 255 25.23 12.10 1.58
N GLY A 256 24.85 12.99 2.51
CA GLY A 256 24.14 14.23 2.21
C GLY A 256 22.61 14.11 2.27
N SER A 257 21.99 14.99 3.07
CA SER A 257 20.53 15.00 3.29
C SER A 257 19.75 15.31 2.01
N ALA A 258 20.26 16.19 1.16
CA ALA A 258 19.66 16.51 -0.14
C ALA A 258 19.57 15.27 -1.04
N GLN A 259 20.64 14.45 -1.12
CA GLN A 259 20.61 13.21 -1.87
C GLN A 259 19.56 12.23 -1.33
N GLY A 260 19.45 12.09 -0.01
CA GLY A 260 18.42 11.25 0.63
C GLY A 260 17.01 11.69 0.27
N LEU A 261 16.76 13.00 0.27
CA LEU A 261 15.47 13.56 -0.16
C LEU A 261 15.16 13.21 -1.62
N THR A 262 16.11 13.46 -2.54
CA THR A 262 15.92 13.17 -3.97
C THR A 262 15.70 11.68 -4.22
N VAL A 263 16.45 10.78 -3.54
CA VAL A 263 16.22 9.32 -3.59
C VAL A 263 14.78 8.97 -3.19
N SER A 264 14.27 9.60 -2.11
CA SER A 264 12.90 9.39 -1.66
C SER A 264 11.87 9.82 -2.69
N VAL A 265 12.07 10.97 -3.32
CA VAL A 265 11.17 11.49 -4.36
C VAL A 265 11.16 10.58 -5.58
N VAL A 266 12.32 10.17 -6.09
CA VAL A 266 12.42 9.22 -7.22
C VAL A 266 11.73 7.91 -6.90
N TYR A 267 11.95 7.35 -5.71
CA TYR A 267 11.23 6.14 -5.28
C TYR A 267 9.71 6.36 -5.25
N GLY A 268 9.24 7.53 -4.79
CA GLY A 268 7.82 7.89 -4.81
C GLY A 268 7.24 7.90 -6.23
N VAL A 269 7.96 8.50 -7.18
CA VAL A 269 7.57 8.50 -8.60
C VAL A 269 7.53 7.08 -9.17
N LEU A 270 8.56 6.27 -8.93
CA LEU A 270 8.62 4.89 -9.42
C LEU A 270 7.49 4.01 -8.82
N THR A 271 7.18 4.17 -7.52
CA THR A 271 6.08 3.44 -6.89
C THR A 271 4.70 3.89 -7.40
N PHE A 272 4.54 5.18 -7.70
CA PHE A 272 3.35 5.69 -8.34
C PHE A 272 3.16 5.11 -9.74
N ILE A 273 4.22 5.09 -10.57
CA ILE A 273 4.22 4.44 -11.89
C ILE A 273 3.84 2.95 -11.75
N ALA A 274 4.42 2.25 -10.79
CA ALA A 274 4.13 0.85 -10.52
C ALA A 274 2.66 0.60 -10.10
N ALA A 275 1.98 1.61 -9.54
CA ALA A 275 0.57 1.53 -9.15
C ALA A 275 -0.41 1.88 -10.29
N LEU A 276 0.03 2.50 -11.40
CA LEU A 276 -0.83 2.92 -12.52
C LEU A 276 -1.68 1.80 -13.14
N PRO A 277 -1.24 0.54 -13.24
CA PRO A 277 -2.12 -0.54 -13.70
C PRO A 277 -3.39 -0.69 -12.86
N GLY A 278 -3.37 -0.22 -11.60
CA GLY A 278 -4.55 -0.16 -10.72
C GLY A 278 -5.63 0.81 -11.20
N ALA A 279 -5.26 1.88 -11.88
CA ALA A 279 -6.21 2.80 -12.51
C ALA A 279 -6.98 2.09 -13.64
N ALA A 280 -6.28 1.35 -14.51
CA ALA A 280 -6.91 0.54 -15.55
C ALA A 280 -7.84 -0.52 -14.94
N ALA A 281 -7.41 -1.20 -13.88
CA ALA A 281 -8.24 -2.17 -13.18
C ALA A 281 -9.52 -1.57 -12.56
N LEU A 282 -9.48 -0.31 -12.12
CA LEU A 282 -10.67 0.41 -11.63
C LEU A 282 -11.67 0.71 -12.77
N LEU A 283 -11.15 1.16 -13.92
CA LEU A 283 -11.97 1.50 -15.09
C LEU A 283 -12.67 0.25 -15.69
N LEU A 284 -11.95 -0.88 -15.75
CA LEU A 284 -12.50 -2.14 -16.26
C LEU A 284 -13.65 -2.64 -15.37
N LYS A 285 -13.50 -2.59 -14.05
CA LYS A 285 -14.57 -2.98 -13.12
C LYS A 285 -15.81 -2.10 -13.26
N HIS A 286 -15.64 -0.80 -13.50
CA HIS A 286 -16.78 0.10 -13.67
C HIS A 286 -17.62 -0.24 -14.92
N ARG A 287 -17.02 -0.84 -15.95
CA ARG A 287 -17.75 -1.31 -17.12
C ARG A 287 -18.55 -2.59 -16.88
N GLU A 288 -18.05 -3.48 -16.00
CA GLU A 288 -18.76 -4.71 -15.63
C GLU A 288 -19.94 -4.44 -14.68
N ASP A 289 -19.86 -3.39 -13.86
CA ASP A 289 -20.89 -3.00 -12.88
C ASP A 289 -22.00 -2.10 -13.51
N VAL A 290 -21.89 -1.68 -14.77
CA VAL A 290 -22.98 -1.01 -15.51
C VAL A 290 -23.93 -2.11 -16.02
N PRO A 291 -25.12 -2.32 -15.41
CA PRO A 291 -26.06 -3.30 -15.93
C PRO A 291 -26.44 -2.89 -17.33
N GLU A 292 -26.49 -3.86 -18.21
CA GLU A 292 -27.12 -3.82 -19.55
C GLU A 292 -28.63 -3.57 -19.42
N ARG A 293 -29.01 -2.43 -18.79
CA ARG A 293 -30.40 -2.04 -18.55
C ARG A 293 -31.04 -1.32 -19.71
N LEU A 294 -30.52 -1.46 -20.91
CA LEU A 294 -31.08 -0.74 -22.08
C LEU A 294 -31.82 -1.63 -23.06
N ASP A 295 -31.93 -2.95 -22.84
CA ASP A 295 -32.62 -3.85 -23.76
C ASP A 295 -33.89 -4.51 -23.19
N GLU A 296 -34.40 -4.13 -22.02
CA GLU A 296 -35.77 -4.45 -21.68
C GLU A 296 -36.71 -3.41 -22.34
N ALA A 297 -36.98 -3.62 -23.65
CA ALA A 297 -38.14 -3.04 -24.31
C ALA A 297 -39.40 -3.31 -23.47
N PRO A 298 -40.31 -2.33 -23.31
CA PRO A 298 -41.51 -2.51 -22.52
C PRO A 298 -42.31 -3.70 -23.07
N GLN A 299 -42.38 -4.77 -22.27
CA GLN A 299 -43.30 -5.88 -22.59
C GLN A 299 -44.70 -5.29 -22.70
N ARG A 300 -45.22 -5.43 -23.91
CA ARG A 300 -46.60 -5.03 -24.28
C ARG A 300 -47.55 -5.58 -23.24
N LEU A 301 -48.27 -4.68 -22.57
CA LEU A 301 -49.44 -5.04 -21.76
C LEU A 301 -50.39 -5.90 -22.61
N PRO A 302 -50.86 -7.04 -22.14
CA PRO A 302 -51.89 -7.79 -22.83
C PRO A 302 -53.14 -6.92 -22.92
N ALA A 303 -53.64 -6.75 -24.13
CA ALA A 303 -54.88 -6.07 -24.42
C ALA A 303 -56.03 -6.78 -23.63
N LEU A 304 -56.68 -6.03 -22.75
CA LEU A 304 -57.95 -6.42 -22.18
C LEU A 304 -58.98 -6.46 -23.31
N ALA A 305 -59.12 -7.61 -23.93
CA ALA A 305 -60.21 -7.92 -24.86
C ALA A 305 -61.47 -8.16 -24.03
N GLY A 306 -62.42 -7.31 -24.23
CA GLY A 306 -63.80 -7.23 -23.89
C GLY A 306 -64.51 -8.45 -23.37
N ALA A 307 -65.20 -8.24 -22.24
CA ALA A 307 -66.41 -8.95 -21.89
C ALA A 307 -67.58 -8.09 -22.37
N GLY A 308 -68.17 -8.52 -23.44
CA GLY A 308 -69.53 -8.11 -23.82
C GLY A 308 -70.31 -9.37 -24.04
N GLN A 309 -71.28 -9.58 -23.25
CA GLN A 309 -72.57 -10.20 -23.22
C GLN A 309 -72.84 -10.97 -21.93
#